data_b31e29d88a04f4827554fa802afb3082
#
_entry.id   b31e29d88a04f4827554fa802afb3082
#
_cell.length_a   1.000
_cell.length_b   1.000
_cell.length_c   1.000
_cell.angle_alpha   90.00
_cell.angle_beta   90.00
_cell.angle_gamma   90.00
#
_symmetry.space_group_name_H-M   'P 1'
#
loop_
_entity.id
_entity.type
_entity.pdbx_description
1 polymer ?
#
loop_
_entity_poly.entity_id
_entity_poly.type
_entity_poly.pdbx_seq_one_letter_code
_entity_poly.pdbx_strand_id
1 'polypeptide(L)'
;MRSLKLTLLAPLALLAAPAAALDNHGEVPAGPQPNVTAADLVDQVSIPYERFTLDNGLRVIVHEDRNAPVVAVSIWYHVGSRHEPQGQTGFAHLFEHLMFNGSENAPDGVFEPLREIGATDFNGTTWFDRTNYFQTVPTQGLELALFLESDRMGYLLGAVTQEELDNQRGVVQNEKRQGDNQPYGLVSYAELEALFPEGHPYRHSTIGSMADLDAATMEDVRAWFGRHYGPNNAVLVLAGDIDAPTARTLVERYFGDIPRGPDTEQIDPGVPTLDERRDIRMQDSVATTRLYRSWVVPGLNAPIASDLDVGASVFGGLASSRLDNILVRDEQTAASV
;
A
#
# COMPACT_ATOMS: atom_id res chain seq x y z
N MET A 1 -40.05 -9.25 -57.40
CA MET A 1 -39.98 -7.88 -57.94
C MET A 1 -40.58 -6.93 -56.90
N ARG A 2 -39.76 -6.27 -56.12
CA ARG A 2 -40.10 -5.07 -55.29
C ARG A 2 -38.90 -4.17 -55.30
N SER A 3 -39.06 -3.01 -55.94
CA SER A 3 -38.06 -1.98 -56.18
C SER A 3 -37.63 -1.28 -54.86
N LEU A 4 -36.34 -1.24 -54.63
CA LEU A 4 -35.73 -0.45 -53.58
C LEU A 4 -35.49 0.97 -54.07
N LYS A 5 -36.13 1.96 -53.50
CA LYS A 5 -35.91 3.38 -53.80
C LYS A 5 -34.66 3.86 -53.04
N LEU A 6 -33.65 4.24 -53.76
CA LEU A 6 -32.44 4.88 -53.28
C LEU A 6 -32.72 6.37 -53.03
N THR A 7 -32.66 6.83 -51.77
CA THR A 7 -32.81 8.23 -51.41
C THR A 7 -31.40 8.85 -51.31
N LEU A 8 -31.07 9.75 -52.24
CA LEU A 8 -29.86 10.57 -52.21
C LEU A 8 -29.94 11.55 -51.05
N LEU A 9 -28.97 11.44 -50.12
CA LEU A 9 -28.69 12.50 -49.14
C LEU A 9 -27.69 13.49 -49.76
N ALA A 10 -28.07 14.76 -49.86
CA ALA A 10 -27.21 15.82 -50.28
C ALA A 10 -26.16 16.18 -49.18
N PRO A 11 -24.94 16.58 -49.55
CA PRO A 11 -23.95 16.99 -48.59
C PRO A 11 -24.25 18.36 -47.99
N LEU A 12 -24.31 18.42 -46.66
CA LEU A 12 -24.40 19.66 -45.90
C LEU A 12 -23.03 20.34 -45.93
N ALA A 13 -22.90 21.44 -46.63
CA ALA A 13 -21.71 22.27 -46.64
C ALA A 13 -21.60 23.02 -45.30
N LEU A 14 -20.65 22.64 -44.47
CA LEU A 14 -20.25 23.46 -43.32
C LEU A 14 -19.48 24.67 -43.81
N LEU A 15 -20.06 25.82 -43.68
CA LEU A 15 -19.40 27.12 -43.81
C LEU A 15 -18.46 27.31 -42.61
N ALA A 16 -17.16 27.18 -42.84
CA ALA A 16 -16.15 27.56 -41.87
C ALA A 16 -16.10 29.07 -41.75
N ALA A 17 -16.55 29.61 -40.64
CA ALA A 17 -16.30 30.98 -40.25
C ALA A 17 -14.81 31.15 -39.86
N PRO A 18 -14.13 32.20 -40.24
CA PRO A 18 -12.75 32.43 -39.84
C PRO A 18 -12.70 32.66 -38.32
N ALA A 19 -11.89 31.88 -37.64
CA ALA A 19 -11.53 32.10 -36.24
C ALA A 19 -10.77 33.44 -36.17
N ALA A 20 -11.40 34.45 -35.62
CA ALA A 20 -10.71 35.67 -35.22
C ALA A 20 -9.77 35.29 -34.06
N ALA A 21 -8.49 35.47 -34.29
CA ALA A 21 -7.48 35.32 -33.24
C ALA A 21 -7.80 36.35 -32.14
N LEU A 22 -8.19 35.84 -30.98
CA LEU A 22 -8.23 36.64 -29.75
C LEU A 22 -6.79 36.63 -29.19
N ASP A 23 -5.94 37.48 -29.76
CA ASP A 23 -4.74 37.98 -29.11
C ASP A 23 -5.18 38.93 -27.99
N ASN A 24 -5.44 38.37 -26.84
CA ASN A 24 -5.58 39.13 -25.61
C ASN A 24 -4.86 38.39 -24.48
N HIS A 25 -3.53 38.25 -24.63
CA HIS A 25 -2.65 38.07 -23.50
C HIS A 25 -2.57 39.41 -22.75
N GLY A 26 -3.64 39.73 -22.03
CA GLY A 26 -3.56 40.69 -20.96
C GLY A 26 -2.58 40.12 -19.96
N GLU A 27 -1.38 40.69 -19.87
CA GLU A 27 -0.47 40.47 -18.75
C GLU A 27 -1.27 40.74 -17.48
N VAL A 28 -1.61 39.65 -16.75
CA VAL A 28 -2.07 39.78 -15.39
C VAL A 28 -0.88 40.35 -14.64
N PRO A 29 -0.96 41.56 -14.06
CA PRO A 29 0.14 42.08 -13.28
C PRO A 29 0.43 41.07 -12.18
N ALA A 30 1.61 40.49 -12.20
CA ALA A 30 2.09 39.68 -11.05
C ALA A 30 2.17 40.64 -9.87
N GLY A 31 1.13 40.69 -9.05
CA GLY A 31 1.21 41.31 -7.74
C GLY A 31 2.39 40.68 -7.00
N PRO A 32 2.98 41.41 -6.04
CA PRO A 32 4.08 40.84 -5.27
C PRO A 32 3.61 39.51 -4.67
N GLN A 33 4.13 38.41 -5.19
CA GLN A 33 3.95 37.10 -4.62
C GLN A 33 4.59 37.18 -3.23
N PRO A 34 3.87 36.89 -2.14
CA PRO A 34 4.52 36.81 -0.84
C PRO A 34 5.66 35.80 -0.98
N ASN A 35 6.85 36.18 -0.54
CA ASN A 35 7.97 35.24 -0.44
C ASN A 35 7.65 34.22 0.65
N VAL A 36 6.76 33.27 0.34
CA VAL A 36 6.43 32.17 1.24
C VAL A 36 7.59 31.19 1.13
N THR A 37 8.32 31.02 2.21
CA THR A 37 9.38 30.01 2.26
C THR A 37 8.79 28.60 2.37
N ALA A 38 9.54 27.56 2.01
CA ALA A 38 9.10 26.18 2.22
C ALA A 38 8.77 25.93 3.71
N ALA A 39 9.50 26.54 4.64
CA ALA A 39 9.21 26.47 6.07
C ALA A 39 7.85 27.09 6.42
N ASP A 40 7.52 28.26 5.83
CA ASP A 40 6.21 28.90 6.05
C ASP A 40 5.05 28.04 5.53
N LEU A 41 5.29 27.25 4.46
CA LEU A 41 4.28 26.32 3.90
C LEU A 41 4.11 25.11 4.83
N VAL A 42 5.19 24.58 5.37
CA VAL A 42 5.14 23.44 6.33
C VAL A 42 4.36 23.84 7.58
N ASP A 43 4.59 25.05 8.11
CA ASP A 43 3.87 25.57 9.26
C ASP A 43 2.37 25.81 9.02
N GLN A 44 1.96 25.94 7.75
CA GLN A 44 0.55 26.13 7.35
C GLN A 44 -0.19 24.81 7.15
N VAL A 45 0.53 23.71 6.92
CA VAL A 45 -0.07 22.38 6.75
C VAL A 45 -0.10 21.68 8.11
N SER A 46 -1.27 21.71 8.75
CA SER A 46 -1.51 20.98 9.99
C SER A 46 -2.67 20.00 9.78
N ILE A 47 -2.43 18.72 10.05
CA ILE A 47 -3.48 17.72 10.15
C ILE A 47 -3.70 17.48 11.64
N PRO A 48 -4.74 18.07 12.24
CA PRO A 48 -5.01 17.89 13.67
C PRO A 48 -5.41 16.44 13.93
N TYR A 49 -4.86 15.84 14.96
CA TYR A 49 -5.27 14.52 15.41
C TYR A 49 -5.18 14.41 16.94
N GLU A 50 -6.00 13.55 17.49
CA GLU A 50 -5.90 13.11 18.86
C GLU A 50 -5.39 11.68 18.93
N ARG A 51 -4.76 11.30 20.04
CA ARG A 51 -4.27 9.95 20.25
C ARG A 51 -4.52 9.47 21.66
N PHE A 52 -4.81 8.19 21.79
CA PHE A 52 -4.90 7.52 23.08
C PHE A 52 -4.46 6.07 22.97
N THR A 53 -4.29 5.42 24.10
CA THR A 53 -3.91 4.00 24.16
C THR A 53 -4.87 3.30 25.10
N LEU A 54 -5.35 2.11 24.72
CA LEU A 54 -6.13 1.24 25.57
C LEU A 54 -5.23 0.50 26.57
N ASP A 55 -5.82 -0.06 27.63
CA ASP A 55 -5.10 -0.81 28.68
C ASP A 55 -4.36 -2.06 28.09
N ASN A 56 -4.89 -2.67 27.03
CA ASN A 56 -4.26 -3.78 26.33
C ASN A 56 -3.11 -3.35 25.39
N GLY A 57 -2.84 -2.05 25.29
CA GLY A 57 -1.75 -1.50 24.51
C GLY A 57 -2.09 -1.08 23.09
N LEU A 58 -3.34 -1.23 22.62
CA LEU A 58 -3.78 -0.73 21.32
C LEU A 58 -3.66 0.79 21.28
N ARG A 59 -2.87 1.30 20.35
CA ARG A 59 -2.72 2.74 20.08
C ARG A 59 -3.77 3.17 19.08
N VAL A 60 -4.42 4.30 19.36
CA VAL A 60 -5.48 4.84 18.51
C VAL A 60 -5.15 6.28 18.15
N ILE A 61 -5.33 6.59 16.87
CA ILE A 61 -5.19 7.94 16.31
C ILE A 61 -6.55 8.33 15.72
N VAL A 62 -7.04 9.50 16.03
CA VAL A 62 -8.32 10.02 15.54
C VAL A 62 -8.09 11.37 14.86
N HIS A 63 -8.48 11.48 13.60
CA HIS A 63 -8.54 12.74 12.86
C HIS A 63 -9.99 13.05 12.54
N GLU A 64 -10.54 14.09 13.18
CA GLU A 64 -11.90 14.54 12.94
C GLU A 64 -11.97 15.38 11.66
N ASP A 65 -12.74 14.94 10.69
CA ASP A 65 -13.10 15.67 9.47
C ASP A 65 -14.59 15.44 9.13
N ARG A 66 -15.41 16.46 9.31
CA ARG A 66 -16.86 16.40 9.10
C ARG A 66 -17.31 16.85 7.70
N ASN A 67 -16.39 16.97 6.74
CA ASN A 67 -16.72 17.41 5.39
C ASN A 67 -17.53 16.38 4.60
N ALA A 68 -17.45 15.10 4.96
CA ALA A 68 -18.22 14.02 4.38
C ALA A 68 -18.71 13.04 5.47
N PRO A 69 -19.90 12.41 5.34
CA PRO A 69 -20.44 11.47 6.31
C PRO A 69 -19.80 10.08 6.18
N VAL A 70 -18.50 10.00 6.19
CA VAL A 70 -17.70 8.78 6.05
C VAL A 70 -16.58 8.74 7.10
N VAL A 71 -16.14 7.54 7.45
CA VAL A 71 -14.98 7.30 8.31
C VAL A 71 -14.05 6.30 7.63
N ALA A 72 -12.79 6.67 7.45
CA ALA A 72 -11.74 5.74 7.11
C ALA A 72 -11.27 5.03 8.39
N VAL A 73 -11.29 3.71 8.37
CA VAL A 73 -10.81 2.83 9.42
C VAL A 73 -9.58 2.12 8.88
N SER A 74 -8.44 2.28 9.53
CA SER A 74 -7.20 1.65 9.09
C SER A 74 -6.44 1.09 10.29
N ILE A 75 -6.13 -0.20 10.25
CA ILE A 75 -5.35 -0.87 11.29
C ILE A 75 -4.00 -1.31 10.74
N TRP A 76 -2.94 -1.01 11.45
CA TRP A 76 -1.55 -1.25 11.09
C TRP A 76 -0.89 -2.15 12.12
N TYR A 77 -0.44 -3.32 11.71
CA TYR A 77 0.35 -4.23 12.52
C TYR A 77 1.83 -4.06 12.20
N HIS A 78 2.68 -3.96 13.23
CA HIS A 78 4.13 -3.90 13.08
C HIS A 78 4.72 -5.29 12.81
N VAL A 79 4.27 -5.90 11.75
CA VAL A 79 4.72 -7.20 11.27
C VAL A 79 4.67 -7.23 9.75
N GLY A 80 5.71 -7.73 9.13
CA GLY A 80 5.82 -7.91 7.69
C GLY A 80 6.90 -8.94 7.38
N SER A 81 7.30 -9.04 6.12
CA SER A 81 8.19 -10.13 5.67
C SER A 81 9.56 -10.15 6.35
N ARG A 82 10.04 -9.03 6.91
CA ARG A 82 11.28 -9.01 7.68
C ARG A 82 11.26 -9.89 8.95
N HIS A 83 10.07 -10.22 9.44
CA HIS A 83 9.88 -11.04 10.64
C HIS A 83 9.79 -12.52 10.33
N GLU A 84 9.81 -12.88 9.04
CA GLU A 84 9.71 -14.27 8.59
C GLU A 84 10.97 -15.06 8.95
N PRO A 85 10.84 -16.20 9.62
CA PRO A 85 11.97 -17.10 9.85
C PRO A 85 12.52 -17.63 8.51
N GLN A 86 13.76 -18.07 8.52
CA GLN A 86 14.35 -18.74 7.37
C GLN A 86 13.53 -19.99 7.02
N GLY A 87 13.17 -20.16 5.74
CA GLY A 87 12.33 -21.25 5.26
C GLY A 87 10.82 -21.00 5.41
N GLN A 88 10.41 -19.76 5.74
CA GLN A 88 9.01 -19.35 5.84
C GLN A 88 8.76 -18.04 5.08
N THR A 89 9.46 -17.79 3.96
CA THR A 89 9.27 -16.57 3.17
C THR A 89 7.91 -16.56 2.48
N GLY A 90 7.25 -15.38 2.48
CA GLY A 90 5.91 -15.20 1.95
C GLY A 90 4.80 -15.43 2.98
N PHE A 91 5.16 -15.80 4.22
CA PHE A 91 4.20 -16.14 5.25
C PHE A 91 3.40 -14.91 5.74
N ALA A 92 4.04 -13.75 5.84
CA ALA A 92 3.35 -12.51 6.22
C ALA A 92 2.25 -12.13 5.22
N HIS A 93 2.50 -12.31 3.92
CA HIS A 93 1.53 -12.06 2.86
C HIS A 93 0.43 -13.15 2.82
N LEU A 94 0.79 -14.42 2.96
CA LEU A 94 -0.19 -15.50 3.11
C LEU A 94 -1.12 -15.23 4.31
N PHE A 95 -0.57 -14.73 5.40
CA PHE A 95 -1.34 -14.40 6.59
C PHE A 95 -2.28 -13.20 6.34
N GLU A 96 -1.87 -12.19 5.56
CA GLU A 96 -2.77 -11.12 5.10
C GLU A 96 -4.03 -11.71 4.44
N HIS A 97 -3.86 -12.69 3.55
CA HIS A 97 -4.97 -13.36 2.87
C HIS A 97 -5.89 -14.09 3.86
N LEU A 98 -5.33 -14.81 4.84
CA LEU A 98 -6.11 -15.50 5.86
C LEU A 98 -6.97 -14.54 6.68
N MET A 99 -6.50 -13.33 6.93
CA MET A 99 -7.22 -12.29 7.67
C MET A 99 -8.47 -11.78 6.95
N PHE A 100 -8.64 -12.05 5.66
CA PHE A 100 -9.84 -11.65 4.91
C PHE A 100 -10.95 -12.72 4.92
N ASN A 101 -10.64 -13.97 5.21
CA ASN A 101 -11.59 -15.06 5.07
C ASN A 101 -12.69 -14.95 6.10
N GLY A 102 -12.44 -15.24 7.31
CA GLY A 102 -13.43 -15.16 8.36
C GLY A 102 -12.80 -15.20 9.74
N SER A 103 -13.59 -14.88 10.73
CA SER A 103 -13.26 -14.97 12.13
C SER A 103 -14.42 -15.65 12.88
N GLU A 104 -14.23 -15.95 14.14
CA GLU A 104 -15.18 -16.79 14.92
C GLU A 104 -16.61 -16.27 14.90
N ASN A 105 -16.79 -14.94 14.95
CA ASN A 105 -18.11 -14.31 14.97
C ASN A 105 -18.49 -13.65 13.62
N ALA A 106 -17.60 -13.68 12.63
CA ALA A 106 -17.80 -13.21 11.27
C ALA A 106 -17.33 -14.26 10.23
N PRO A 107 -17.98 -15.44 10.18
CA PRO A 107 -17.51 -16.58 9.39
C PRO A 107 -17.56 -16.34 7.87
N ASP A 108 -18.38 -15.42 7.40
CA ASP A 108 -18.54 -15.10 5.97
C ASP A 108 -17.45 -14.15 5.43
N GLY A 109 -16.44 -13.85 6.25
CA GLY A 109 -15.33 -12.95 5.90
C GLY A 109 -15.69 -11.48 6.03
N VAL A 110 -14.76 -10.63 5.63
CA VAL A 110 -14.88 -9.16 5.84
C VAL A 110 -15.46 -8.44 4.63
N PHE A 111 -15.29 -8.95 3.42
CA PHE A 111 -15.60 -8.21 2.21
C PHE A 111 -17.09 -8.05 1.93
N GLU A 112 -17.90 -9.10 2.12
CA GLU A 112 -19.31 -9.03 1.82
C GLU A 112 -20.07 -8.10 2.79
N PRO A 113 -19.92 -8.21 4.12
CA PRO A 113 -20.53 -7.26 5.04
C PRO A 113 -20.12 -5.80 4.77
N LEU A 114 -18.87 -5.55 4.38
CA LEU A 114 -18.41 -4.20 4.03
C LEU A 114 -19.07 -3.68 2.75
N ARG A 115 -19.27 -4.52 1.72
CA ARG A 115 -20.00 -4.13 0.51
C ARG A 115 -21.44 -3.79 0.78
N GLU A 116 -22.11 -4.58 1.61
CA GLU A 116 -23.53 -4.39 1.96
C GLU A 116 -23.80 -3.04 2.62
N ILE A 117 -22.86 -2.52 3.42
CA ILE A 117 -22.97 -1.20 4.04
C ILE A 117 -22.48 -0.06 3.15
N GLY A 118 -22.02 -0.35 1.94
CA GLY A 118 -21.50 0.65 1.00
C GLY A 118 -20.08 1.13 1.31
N ALA A 119 -19.24 0.28 1.91
CA ALA A 119 -17.83 0.58 2.09
C ALA A 119 -17.09 0.72 0.76
N THR A 120 -16.09 1.58 0.75
CA THR A 120 -15.18 1.78 -0.38
C THR A 120 -13.73 1.59 0.09
N ASP A 121 -12.82 1.48 -0.87
CA ASP A 121 -11.36 1.43 -0.65
C ASP A 121 -10.91 0.35 0.35
N PHE A 122 -11.69 -0.72 0.50
CA PHE A 122 -11.34 -1.79 1.43
C PHE A 122 -10.31 -2.76 0.83
N ASN A 123 -9.21 -2.96 1.55
CA ASN A 123 -8.13 -3.86 1.15
C ASN A 123 -7.19 -4.14 2.34
N GLY A 124 -6.14 -4.93 2.08
CA GLY A 124 -4.96 -5.08 2.91
C GLY A 124 -3.71 -4.96 2.08
N THR A 125 -2.60 -4.73 2.72
CA THR A 125 -1.28 -4.75 2.09
C THR A 125 -0.22 -5.24 3.06
N THR A 126 0.72 -6.02 2.56
CA THR A 126 1.90 -6.48 3.29
C THR A 126 3.18 -5.90 2.68
N TRP A 127 4.08 -5.42 3.52
CA TRP A 127 5.41 -4.98 3.11
C TRP A 127 6.47 -5.59 4.03
N PHE A 128 7.69 -5.14 3.92
CA PHE A 128 8.77 -5.68 4.76
C PHE A 128 8.52 -5.45 6.26
N ASP A 129 8.01 -4.28 6.64
CA ASP A 129 7.94 -3.83 8.04
C ASP A 129 6.55 -3.85 8.64
N ARG A 130 5.51 -3.96 7.82
CA ARG A 130 4.13 -3.76 8.24
C ARG A 130 3.15 -4.59 7.43
N THR A 131 2.02 -4.92 8.05
CA THR A 131 0.79 -5.38 7.38
C THR A 131 -0.33 -4.49 7.83
N ASN A 132 -1.15 -3.99 6.91
CA ASN A 132 -2.28 -3.13 7.28
C ASN A 132 -3.54 -3.51 6.53
N TYR A 133 -4.67 -3.20 7.14
CA TYR A 133 -6.01 -3.38 6.59
C TYR A 133 -6.73 -2.05 6.69
N PHE A 134 -7.56 -1.74 5.71
CA PHE A 134 -8.27 -0.46 5.68
C PHE A 134 -9.57 -0.55 4.89
N GLN A 135 -10.51 0.30 5.25
CA GLN A 135 -11.78 0.53 4.56
C GLN A 135 -12.30 1.93 4.87
N THR A 136 -13.02 2.51 3.93
CA THR A 136 -13.81 3.72 4.14
C THR A 136 -15.29 3.34 4.19
N VAL A 137 -15.95 3.68 5.28
CA VAL A 137 -17.35 3.32 5.52
C VAL A 137 -18.22 4.56 5.72
N PRO A 138 -19.51 4.54 5.33
CA PRO A 138 -20.46 5.54 5.81
C PRO A 138 -20.47 5.58 7.33
N THR A 139 -20.70 6.75 7.94
CA THR A 139 -20.65 6.93 9.42
C THR A 139 -21.50 5.90 10.17
N GLN A 140 -22.66 5.54 9.63
CA GLN A 140 -23.54 4.50 10.20
C GLN A 140 -22.98 3.07 10.12
N GLY A 141 -22.00 2.82 9.28
CA GLY A 141 -21.33 1.53 9.12
C GLY A 141 -20.10 1.37 10.00
N LEU A 142 -19.69 2.41 10.74
CA LEU A 142 -18.47 2.41 11.54
C LEU A 142 -18.44 1.28 12.58
N GLU A 143 -19.53 1.04 13.29
CA GLU A 143 -19.58 -0.02 14.30
C GLU A 143 -19.38 -1.41 13.70
N LEU A 144 -19.90 -1.68 12.49
CA LEU A 144 -19.64 -2.93 11.79
C LEU A 144 -18.15 -3.06 11.39
N ALA A 145 -17.56 -1.99 10.88
CA ALA A 145 -16.14 -2.00 10.54
C ALA A 145 -15.25 -2.26 11.76
N LEU A 146 -15.53 -1.62 12.90
CA LEU A 146 -14.82 -1.85 14.16
C LEU A 146 -15.03 -3.27 14.69
N PHE A 147 -16.23 -3.81 14.56
CA PHE A 147 -16.54 -5.20 14.90
C PHE A 147 -15.68 -6.17 14.06
N LEU A 148 -15.69 -6.03 12.74
CA LEU A 148 -14.94 -6.91 11.85
C LEU A 148 -13.42 -6.85 12.14
N GLU A 149 -12.87 -5.64 12.36
CA GLU A 149 -11.47 -5.45 12.70
C GLU A 149 -11.11 -6.07 14.07
N SER A 150 -11.96 -5.88 15.06
CA SER A 150 -11.72 -6.42 16.41
C SER A 150 -11.89 -7.94 16.44
N ASP A 151 -12.85 -8.49 15.69
CA ASP A 151 -13.09 -9.92 15.65
C ASP A 151 -11.92 -10.66 15.00
N ARG A 152 -11.41 -10.17 13.87
CA ARG A 152 -10.21 -10.77 13.27
C ARG A 152 -8.94 -10.55 14.10
N MET A 153 -8.83 -9.48 14.90
CA MET A 153 -7.71 -9.29 15.82
C MET A 153 -7.75 -10.27 16.99
N GLY A 154 -8.93 -10.52 17.55
CA GLY A 154 -9.07 -11.33 18.76
C GLY A 154 -9.41 -12.80 18.52
N TYR A 155 -10.15 -13.11 17.44
CA TYR A 155 -10.85 -14.36 17.26
C TYR A 155 -10.65 -15.01 15.87
N LEU A 156 -9.60 -14.65 15.15
CA LEU A 156 -9.29 -15.22 13.83
C LEU A 156 -9.13 -16.73 13.88
N LEU A 157 -8.33 -17.23 14.83
CA LEU A 157 -7.92 -18.64 14.86
C LEU A 157 -9.08 -19.62 15.05
N GLY A 158 -10.22 -19.17 15.58
CA GLY A 158 -11.42 -20.00 15.73
C GLY A 158 -12.07 -20.39 14.40
N ALA A 159 -11.82 -19.60 13.35
CA ALA A 159 -12.38 -19.81 12.02
C ALA A 159 -11.39 -20.42 11.01
N VAL A 160 -10.05 -20.21 11.17
CA VAL A 160 -9.07 -20.70 10.20
C VAL A 160 -8.95 -22.22 10.23
N THR A 161 -9.24 -22.86 9.10
CA THR A 161 -9.16 -24.29 8.86
C THR A 161 -7.97 -24.66 7.98
N GLN A 162 -7.64 -25.97 7.92
CA GLN A 162 -6.64 -26.47 6.97
C GLN A 162 -7.04 -26.21 5.52
N GLU A 163 -8.34 -26.33 5.21
CA GLU A 163 -8.86 -26.08 3.87
C GLU A 163 -8.66 -24.62 3.45
N GLU A 164 -8.90 -23.66 4.34
CA GLU A 164 -8.66 -22.23 4.08
C GLU A 164 -7.18 -21.93 3.89
N LEU A 165 -6.31 -22.51 4.72
CA LEU A 165 -4.87 -22.39 4.57
C LEU A 165 -4.41 -22.92 3.20
N ASP A 166 -4.89 -24.10 2.81
CA ASP A 166 -4.53 -24.72 1.53
C ASP A 166 -5.07 -23.91 0.33
N ASN A 167 -6.26 -23.35 0.46
CA ASN A 167 -6.86 -22.47 -0.56
C ASN A 167 -6.06 -21.17 -0.69
N GLN A 168 -5.80 -20.45 0.39
CA GLN A 168 -5.08 -19.18 0.34
C GLN A 168 -3.62 -19.35 -0.09
N ARG A 169 -2.97 -20.47 0.29
CA ARG A 169 -1.68 -20.85 -0.27
C ARG A 169 -1.73 -20.93 -1.80
N GLY A 170 -2.76 -21.57 -2.35
CA GLY A 170 -2.97 -21.67 -3.79
C GLY A 170 -3.17 -20.32 -4.45
N VAL A 171 -3.89 -19.39 -3.81
CA VAL A 171 -4.10 -18.02 -4.29
C VAL A 171 -2.77 -17.26 -4.34
N VAL A 172 -2.00 -17.21 -3.24
CA VAL A 172 -0.70 -16.52 -3.18
C VAL A 172 0.30 -17.10 -4.19
N GLN A 173 0.32 -18.43 -4.36
CA GLN A 173 1.15 -19.07 -5.39
C GLN A 173 0.73 -18.68 -6.82
N ASN A 174 -0.55 -18.49 -7.07
CA ASN A 174 -1.03 -18.02 -8.37
C ASN A 174 -0.64 -16.57 -8.62
N GLU A 175 -0.74 -15.71 -7.62
CA GLU A 175 -0.27 -14.32 -7.70
C GLU A 175 1.23 -14.27 -8.00
N LYS A 176 2.02 -15.09 -7.30
CA LYS A 176 3.45 -15.21 -7.58
C LYS A 176 3.71 -15.62 -9.04
N ARG A 177 3.03 -16.68 -9.55
CA ARG A 177 3.17 -17.10 -10.95
C ARG A 177 2.77 -15.99 -11.93
N GLN A 178 1.70 -15.25 -11.63
CA GLN A 178 1.27 -14.13 -12.44
C GLN A 178 2.29 -12.99 -12.43
N GLY A 179 2.82 -12.63 -11.26
CA GLY A 179 3.86 -11.62 -11.12
C GLY A 179 5.16 -12.00 -11.84
N ASP A 180 5.63 -13.23 -11.65
CA ASP A 180 6.85 -13.77 -12.26
C ASP A 180 6.77 -13.80 -13.81
N ASN A 181 5.57 -13.99 -14.37
CA ASN A 181 5.30 -13.99 -15.81
C ASN A 181 5.06 -12.58 -16.40
N GLN A 182 5.00 -11.53 -15.58
CA GLN A 182 4.91 -10.16 -16.12
C GLN A 182 6.25 -9.74 -16.76
N PRO A 183 6.22 -8.88 -17.77
CA PRO A 183 7.42 -8.27 -18.31
C PRO A 183 8.27 -7.67 -17.18
N TYR A 184 9.54 -8.07 -17.11
CA TYR A 184 10.49 -7.67 -16.05
C TYR A 184 10.15 -8.19 -14.63
N GLY A 185 9.22 -9.12 -14.47
CA GLY A 185 8.69 -9.59 -13.18
C GLY A 185 9.73 -10.15 -12.21
N LEU A 186 10.85 -10.67 -12.72
CA LEU A 186 11.92 -11.25 -11.91
C LEU A 186 12.99 -10.24 -11.46
N VAL A 187 12.92 -8.99 -11.90
CA VAL A 187 13.96 -7.99 -11.61
C VAL A 187 14.06 -7.68 -10.13
N SER A 188 12.92 -7.51 -9.45
CA SER A 188 12.89 -7.18 -8.02
C SER A 188 13.59 -8.23 -7.14
N TYR A 189 13.49 -9.50 -7.49
CA TYR A 189 14.20 -10.57 -6.74
C TYR A 189 15.71 -10.41 -6.88
N ALA A 190 16.19 -10.21 -8.11
CA ALA A 190 17.61 -10.01 -8.37
C ALA A 190 18.15 -8.72 -7.69
N GLU A 191 17.36 -7.67 -7.64
CA GLU A 191 17.71 -6.43 -6.92
C GLU A 191 17.83 -6.67 -5.42
N LEU A 192 16.86 -7.32 -4.78
CA LEU A 192 16.91 -7.61 -3.34
C LEU A 192 18.12 -8.48 -2.99
N GLU A 193 18.39 -9.52 -3.77
CA GLU A 193 19.54 -10.38 -3.57
C GLU A 193 20.89 -9.65 -3.78
N ALA A 194 20.92 -8.67 -4.66
CA ALA A 194 22.13 -7.88 -4.92
C ALA A 194 22.37 -6.80 -3.88
N LEU A 195 21.31 -6.15 -3.40
CA LEU A 195 21.39 -5.01 -2.49
C LEU A 195 21.59 -5.45 -1.04
N PHE A 196 21.03 -6.58 -0.64
CA PHE A 196 21.04 -7.04 0.74
C PHE A 196 21.93 -8.28 0.92
N PRO A 197 22.80 -8.32 1.94
CA PRO A 197 23.66 -9.47 2.20
C PRO A 197 22.85 -10.70 2.64
N GLU A 198 23.48 -11.87 2.59
CA GLU A 198 22.88 -13.11 3.07
C GLU A 198 22.49 -12.98 4.56
N GLY A 199 21.29 -13.45 4.89
CA GLY A 199 20.72 -13.33 6.24
C GLY A 199 20.09 -11.97 6.55
N HIS A 200 20.19 -10.99 5.67
CA HIS A 200 19.50 -9.72 5.87
C HIS A 200 17.98 -9.88 5.67
N PRO A 201 17.12 -9.36 6.56
CA PRO A 201 15.68 -9.60 6.51
C PRO A 201 14.97 -9.01 5.28
N TYR A 202 15.58 -8.08 4.55
CA TYR A 202 15.03 -7.53 3.31
C TYR A 202 15.56 -8.21 2.04
N ARG A 203 16.31 -9.31 2.17
CA ARG A 203 16.88 -10.01 1.01
C ARG A 203 15.86 -10.78 0.18
N HIS A 204 14.71 -11.11 0.72
CA HIS A 204 13.64 -11.82 0.03
C HIS A 204 12.42 -10.94 -0.20
N SER A 205 11.62 -11.29 -1.19
CA SER A 205 10.38 -10.57 -1.51
C SER A 205 9.26 -10.92 -0.54
N THR A 206 8.28 -10.03 -0.39
CA THR A 206 7.08 -10.25 0.42
C THR A 206 6.20 -11.38 -0.09
N ILE A 207 6.24 -11.70 -1.40
CA ILE A 207 5.51 -12.84 -1.98
C ILE A 207 6.15 -14.18 -1.62
N GLY A 208 7.42 -14.21 -1.23
CA GLY A 208 8.15 -15.38 -0.80
C GLY A 208 8.50 -16.39 -1.89
N SER A 209 8.84 -17.61 -1.46
CA SER A 209 9.16 -18.72 -2.35
C SER A 209 8.02 -19.75 -2.40
N MET A 210 7.90 -20.46 -3.55
CA MET A 210 6.92 -21.54 -3.68
C MET A 210 7.15 -22.64 -2.65
N ALA A 211 8.42 -22.99 -2.38
CA ALA A 211 8.78 -24.07 -1.45
C ALA A 211 8.38 -23.72 -0.01
N ASP A 212 8.63 -22.47 0.41
CA ASP A 212 8.30 -22.02 1.76
C ASP A 212 6.77 -21.92 1.95
N LEU A 213 6.05 -21.45 0.92
CA LEU A 213 4.58 -21.43 0.95
C LEU A 213 4.00 -22.86 1.05
N ASP A 214 4.58 -23.83 0.32
CA ASP A 214 4.15 -25.23 0.41
C ASP A 214 4.40 -25.84 1.79
N ALA A 215 5.44 -25.39 2.48
CA ALA A 215 5.81 -25.88 3.80
C ALA A 215 4.96 -25.28 4.94
N ALA A 216 4.22 -24.21 4.70
CA ALA A 216 3.41 -23.51 5.71
C ALA A 216 2.36 -24.43 6.35
N THR A 217 2.30 -24.45 7.68
CA THR A 217 1.43 -25.31 8.48
C THR A 217 0.45 -24.52 9.34
N MET A 218 -0.60 -25.18 9.84
CA MET A 218 -1.51 -24.58 10.83
C MET A 218 -0.82 -24.26 12.17
N GLU A 219 0.27 -24.91 12.50
CA GLU A 219 1.08 -24.57 13.67
C GLU A 219 1.78 -23.22 13.46
N ASP A 220 2.34 -23.01 12.27
CA ASP A 220 2.95 -21.73 11.90
C ASP A 220 1.93 -20.59 11.92
N VAL A 221 0.70 -20.84 11.42
CA VAL A 221 -0.40 -19.86 11.46
C VAL A 221 -0.71 -19.43 12.90
N ARG A 222 -0.85 -20.39 13.81
CA ARG A 222 -1.12 -20.10 15.24
C ARG A 222 0.04 -19.38 15.91
N ALA A 223 1.27 -19.81 15.64
CA ALA A 223 2.47 -19.18 16.20
C ALA A 223 2.64 -17.75 15.73
N TRP A 224 2.42 -17.48 14.44
CA TRP A 224 2.51 -16.17 13.83
C TRP A 224 1.46 -15.21 14.39
N PHE A 225 0.19 -15.63 14.42
CA PHE A 225 -0.89 -14.84 15.00
C PHE A 225 -0.60 -14.48 16.45
N GLY A 226 -0.31 -15.50 17.28
CA GLY A 226 -0.07 -15.28 18.71
C GLY A 226 1.14 -14.38 19.01
N ARG A 227 2.12 -14.35 18.09
CA ARG A 227 3.31 -13.50 18.26
C ARG A 227 3.09 -12.06 17.79
N HIS A 228 2.35 -11.85 16.71
CA HIS A 228 2.40 -10.57 15.98
C HIS A 228 1.08 -9.81 15.95
N TYR A 229 -0.07 -10.46 16.11
CA TYR A 229 -1.38 -9.83 15.91
C TYR A 229 -2.07 -9.36 17.19
N GLY A 230 -1.30 -9.19 18.27
CA GLY A 230 -1.82 -8.60 19.50
C GLY A 230 -2.05 -7.08 19.39
N PRO A 231 -3.01 -6.52 20.16
CA PRO A 231 -3.36 -5.09 20.13
C PRO A 231 -2.17 -4.17 20.44
N ASN A 232 -1.24 -4.59 21.30
CA ASN A 232 -0.03 -3.82 21.61
C ASN A 232 0.97 -3.72 20.45
N ASN A 233 0.82 -4.54 19.41
CA ASN A 233 1.61 -4.49 18.18
C ASN A 233 0.87 -3.76 17.03
N ALA A 234 -0.25 -3.09 17.33
CA ALA A 234 -1.09 -2.44 16.34
C ALA A 234 -1.28 -0.94 16.60
N VAL A 235 -1.65 -0.22 15.54
CA VAL A 235 -2.17 1.14 15.56
C VAL A 235 -3.47 1.16 14.77
N LEU A 236 -4.54 1.61 15.40
CA LEU A 236 -5.82 1.88 14.76
C LEU A 236 -5.91 3.38 14.43
N VAL A 237 -6.23 3.71 13.20
CA VAL A 237 -6.46 5.08 12.75
C VAL A 237 -7.91 5.21 12.32
N LEU A 238 -8.60 6.23 12.86
CA LEU A 238 -9.94 6.62 12.48
C LEU A 238 -9.87 8.05 11.93
N ALA A 239 -10.29 8.26 10.69
CA ALA A 239 -10.26 9.57 10.07
C ALA A 239 -11.58 9.86 9.35
N GLY A 240 -12.23 10.98 9.64
CA GLY A 240 -13.51 11.36 9.05
C GLY A 240 -14.52 11.89 10.07
N ASP A 241 -15.79 11.61 9.84
CA ASP A 241 -16.91 12.11 10.67
C ASP A 241 -17.00 11.34 12.01
N ILE A 242 -15.99 11.51 12.84
CA ILE A 242 -15.90 10.95 14.19
C ILE A 242 -15.03 11.83 15.07
N ASP A 243 -15.48 12.12 16.30
CA ASP A 243 -14.70 12.78 17.32
C ASP A 243 -13.97 11.78 18.26
N ALA A 244 -12.94 12.25 18.94
CA ALA A 244 -12.13 11.40 19.80
C ALA A 244 -12.87 10.79 21.00
N PRO A 245 -13.82 11.49 21.70
CA PRO A 245 -14.63 10.87 22.76
C PRO A 245 -15.48 9.72 22.29
N THR A 246 -16.15 9.87 21.13
CA THR A 246 -16.97 8.82 20.52
C THR A 246 -16.09 7.66 20.07
N ALA A 247 -14.96 7.95 19.40
CA ALA A 247 -13.98 6.95 18.98
C ALA A 247 -13.48 6.12 20.17
N ARG A 248 -13.11 6.79 21.28
CA ARG A 248 -12.66 6.10 22.50
C ARG A 248 -13.73 5.12 23.01
N THR A 249 -14.97 5.56 23.13
CA THR A 249 -16.07 4.72 23.61
C THR A 249 -16.29 3.49 22.73
N LEU A 250 -16.26 3.67 21.40
CA LEU A 250 -16.45 2.58 20.46
C LEU A 250 -15.25 1.61 20.45
N VAL A 251 -14.04 2.16 20.43
CA VAL A 251 -12.83 1.32 20.40
C VAL A 251 -12.67 0.53 21.70
N GLU A 252 -12.96 1.13 22.87
CA GLU A 252 -12.99 0.41 24.15
C GLU A 252 -14.02 -0.74 24.13
N ARG A 253 -15.21 -0.52 23.55
CA ARG A 253 -16.25 -1.54 23.44
C ARG A 253 -15.82 -2.74 22.59
N TYR A 254 -15.19 -2.50 21.44
CA TYR A 254 -14.86 -3.55 20.47
C TYR A 254 -13.50 -4.20 20.74
N PHE A 255 -12.51 -3.44 21.19
CA PHE A 255 -11.13 -3.91 21.32
C PHE A 255 -10.66 -4.09 22.76
N GLY A 256 -11.39 -3.54 23.75
CA GLY A 256 -10.92 -3.47 25.13
C GLY A 256 -10.69 -4.82 25.78
N ASP A 257 -11.51 -5.80 25.48
CA ASP A 257 -11.42 -7.16 26.05
C ASP A 257 -10.42 -8.07 25.35
N ILE A 258 -9.85 -7.65 24.21
CA ILE A 258 -8.83 -8.43 23.51
C ILE A 258 -7.55 -8.44 24.35
N PRO A 259 -7.02 -9.61 24.71
CA PRO A 259 -5.85 -9.68 25.57
C PRO A 259 -4.61 -9.11 24.88
N ARG A 260 -3.75 -8.46 25.67
CA ARG A 260 -2.45 -7.98 25.22
C ARG A 260 -1.61 -9.17 24.70
N GLY A 261 -1.01 -9.01 23.52
CA GLY A 261 -0.05 -9.97 22.98
C GLY A 261 1.34 -9.85 23.65
N PRO A 262 2.29 -10.72 23.31
CA PRO A 262 3.67 -10.59 23.72
C PRO A 262 4.28 -9.28 23.18
N ASP A 263 5.33 -8.80 23.85
CA ASP A 263 6.10 -7.69 23.29
C ASP A 263 6.90 -8.20 22.09
N THR A 264 6.81 -7.45 20.97
CA THR A 264 7.51 -7.80 19.73
C THR A 264 8.92 -7.20 19.74
N GLU A 265 9.91 -8.02 19.35
CA GLU A 265 11.27 -7.54 19.18
C GLU A 265 11.34 -6.53 18.03
N GLN A 266 12.00 -5.40 18.29
CA GLN A 266 12.30 -4.43 17.25
C GLN A 266 13.56 -4.88 16.51
N ILE A 267 13.39 -5.34 15.28
CA ILE A 267 14.50 -5.71 14.40
C ILE A 267 15.05 -4.45 13.76
N ASP A 268 16.29 -4.09 14.05
CA ASP A 268 17.04 -3.08 13.30
C ASP A 268 18.03 -3.78 12.37
N PRO A 269 17.70 -3.94 11.08
CA PRO A 269 18.58 -4.63 10.15
C PRO A 269 19.80 -3.80 9.76
N GLY A 270 19.85 -2.51 10.15
CA GLY A 270 20.84 -1.56 9.69
C GLY A 270 20.69 -1.20 8.21
N VAL A 271 21.60 -0.35 7.73
CA VAL A 271 21.70 0.01 6.31
C VAL A 271 22.96 -0.64 5.74
N PRO A 272 22.82 -1.69 4.94
CA PRO A 272 23.99 -2.39 4.41
C PRO A 272 24.77 -1.50 3.44
N THR A 273 26.10 -1.63 3.46
CA THR A 273 26.99 -0.98 2.49
C THR A 273 27.44 -2.03 1.48
N LEU A 274 27.36 -1.69 0.20
CA LEU A 274 27.93 -2.52 -0.86
C LEU A 274 29.41 -2.16 -1.03
N ASP A 275 30.29 -3.15 -0.91
CA ASP A 275 31.75 -2.96 -1.06
C ASP A 275 32.15 -2.65 -2.52
N GLU A 276 31.31 -3.11 -3.45
CA GLU A 276 31.55 -2.92 -4.88
C GLU A 276 30.23 -2.81 -5.66
N ARG A 277 30.33 -2.26 -6.86
CA ARG A 277 29.23 -2.25 -7.83
C ARG A 277 28.93 -3.68 -8.28
N ARG A 278 27.64 -4.03 -8.32
CA ARG A 278 27.14 -5.30 -8.86
C ARG A 278 26.44 -5.05 -10.18
N ASP A 279 26.87 -5.71 -11.24
CA ASP A 279 26.24 -5.65 -12.56
C ASP A 279 25.54 -6.98 -12.85
N ILE A 280 24.21 -6.93 -12.99
CA ILE A 280 23.36 -8.09 -13.30
C ILE A 280 22.77 -7.87 -14.68
N ARG A 281 22.79 -8.91 -15.52
CA ARG A 281 22.13 -8.92 -16.81
C ARG A 281 21.10 -10.04 -16.83
N MET A 282 19.86 -9.65 -17.08
CA MET A 282 18.74 -10.57 -17.23
C MET A 282 18.23 -10.52 -18.65
N GLN A 283 17.69 -11.62 -19.13
CA GLN A 283 17.06 -11.72 -20.43
C GLN A 283 15.61 -12.10 -20.25
N ASP A 284 14.74 -11.38 -20.94
CA ASP A 284 13.30 -11.60 -20.90
C ASP A 284 12.68 -11.37 -22.28
N SER A 285 11.46 -11.86 -22.50
CA SER A 285 10.70 -11.69 -23.72
C SER A 285 9.95 -10.35 -23.71
N VAL A 286 10.70 -9.26 -23.84
CA VAL A 286 10.17 -7.89 -23.72
C VAL A 286 10.52 -7.04 -24.94
N ALA A 287 9.71 -6.01 -25.22
CA ALA A 287 9.89 -5.15 -26.37
C ALA A 287 11.07 -4.17 -26.24
N THR A 288 11.43 -3.77 -25.03
CA THR A 288 12.46 -2.76 -24.77
C THR A 288 13.43 -3.21 -23.68
N THR A 289 14.68 -2.78 -23.78
CA THR A 289 15.65 -2.95 -22.71
C THR A 289 15.36 -1.93 -21.60
N ARG A 290 15.39 -2.38 -20.34
CA ARG A 290 15.37 -1.50 -19.15
C ARG A 290 16.70 -1.56 -18.44
N LEU A 291 17.16 -0.41 -17.95
CA LEU A 291 18.32 -0.26 -17.11
C LEU A 291 17.85 0.20 -15.72
N TYR A 292 18.07 -0.62 -14.72
CA TYR A 292 17.81 -0.29 -13.32
C TYR A 292 19.13 0.13 -12.65
N ARG A 293 19.06 1.16 -11.84
CA ARG A 293 20.14 1.58 -10.94
C ARG A 293 19.59 1.78 -9.55
N SER A 294 20.06 0.97 -8.62
CA SER A 294 19.52 0.91 -7.27
C SER A 294 20.63 1.12 -6.25
N TRP A 295 20.31 1.83 -5.18
CA TRP A 295 21.20 2.09 -4.04
C TRP A 295 20.42 1.80 -2.75
N VAL A 296 21.12 1.24 -1.77
CA VAL A 296 20.59 1.18 -0.42
C VAL A 296 20.82 2.53 0.25
N VAL A 297 19.75 3.08 0.82
CA VAL A 297 19.77 4.37 1.50
C VAL A 297 19.09 4.23 2.87
N PRO A 298 19.30 5.19 3.80
CA PRO A 298 18.55 5.21 5.06
C PRO A 298 17.04 5.18 4.83
N GLY A 299 16.32 4.52 5.76
CA GLY A 299 14.88 4.30 5.65
C GLY A 299 14.06 5.60 5.73
N LEU A 300 12.75 5.47 5.44
CA LEU A 300 11.80 6.60 5.33
C LEU A 300 11.73 7.51 6.57
N ASN A 301 12.04 6.99 7.74
CA ASN A 301 12.04 7.77 9.00
C ASN A 301 13.38 8.47 9.26
N ALA A 302 14.37 8.32 8.40
CA ALA A 302 15.64 9.01 8.55
C ALA A 302 15.49 10.50 8.16
N PRO A 303 16.17 11.42 8.86
CA PRO A 303 16.08 12.86 8.54
C PRO A 303 16.40 13.22 7.09
N ILE A 304 17.27 12.43 6.45
CA ILE A 304 17.70 12.65 5.06
C ILE A 304 16.72 12.08 4.01
N ALA A 305 15.70 11.32 4.42
CA ALA A 305 14.83 10.60 3.49
C ALA A 305 14.12 11.54 2.50
N SER A 306 13.56 12.65 3.00
CA SER A 306 12.90 13.65 2.15
C SER A 306 13.85 14.32 1.16
N ASP A 307 15.08 14.60 1.57
CA ASP A 307 16.10 15.20 0.69
C ASP A 307 16.50 14.22 -0.43
N LEU A 308 16.61 12.93 -0.09
CA LEU A 308 16.88 11.87 -1.07
C LEU A 308 15.75 11.69 -2.07
N ASP A 309 14.49 11.76 -1.62
CA ASP A 309 13.31 11.65 -2.48
C ASP A 309 13.22 12.81 -3.47
N VAL A 310 13.39 14.05 -2.98
CA VAL A 310 13.48 15.25 -3.83
C VAL A 310 14.67 15.15 -4.79
N GLY A 311 15.84 14.73 -4.30
CA GLY A 311 17.03 14.54 -5.12
C GLY A 311 16.82 13.52 -6.24
N ALA A 312 16.18 12.39 -5.94
CA ALA A 312 15.83 11.36 -6.92
C ALA A 312 14.86 11.89 -7.97
N SER A 313 13.83 12.64 -7.56
CA SER A 313 12.86 13.25 -8.46
C SER A 313 13.48 14.28 -9.41
N VAL A 314 14.43 15.10 -8.93
CA VAL A 314 15.18 16.05 -9.77
C VAL A 314 16.12 15.33 -10.73
N PHE A 315 16.69 14.20 -10.31
CA PHE A 315 17.63 13.42 -11.12
C PHE A 315 16.92 12.61 -12.21
N GLY A 316 15.84 11.90 -11.86
CA GLY A 316 15.05 11.05 -12.76
C GLY A 316 13.58 10.99 -12.31
N GLY A 317 12.70 10.43 -13.13
CA GLY A 317 11.29 10.19 -12.78
C GLY A 317 10.32 11.35 -13.01
N LEU A 318 10.79 12.55 -13.34
CA LEU A 318 9.95 13.68 -13.78
C LEU A 318 10.24 14.01 -15.24
N ALA A 319 9.21 14.47 -15.98
CA ALA A 319 9.36 14.91 -17.36
C ALA A 319 10.29 16.14 -17.53
N SER A 320 10.70 16.77 -16.43
CA SER A 320 11.68 17.88 -16.38
C SER A 320 12.98 17.48 -15.68
N SER A 321 13.15 16.22 -15.31
CA SER A 321 14.34 15.72 -14.62
C SER A 321 15.58 15.80 -15.50
N ARG A 322 16.76 15.76 -14.87
CA ARG A 322 18.04 15.85 -15.60
C ARG A 322 18.24 14.71 -16.58
N LEU A 323 17.91 13.48 -16.15
CA LEU A 323 18.06 12.30 -17.03
C LEU A 323 17.04 12.33 -18.18
N ASP A 324 15.79 12.77 -17.93
CA ASP A 324 14.78 12.88 -19.00
C ASP A 324 15.25 13.89 -20.05
N ASN A 325 15.68 15.08 -19.65
CA ASN A 325 16.17 16.09 -20.59
C ASN A 325 17.34 15.57 -21.44
N ILE A 326 18.31 14.92 -20.81
CA ILE A 326 19.49 14.42 -21.54
C ILE A 326 19.16 13.22 -22.41
N LEU A 327 18.59 12.16 -21.83
CA LEU A 327 18.47 10.85 -22.49
C LEU A 327 17.25 10.76 -23.41
N VAL A 328 16.14 11.42 -23.05
CA VAL A 328 14.89 11.36 -23.83
C VAL A 328 14.84 12.50 -24.83
N ARG A 329 15.11 13.75 -24.44
CA ARG A 329 14.92 14.93 -25.29
C ARG A 329 16.12 15.26 -26.15
N ASP A 330 17.33 15.34 -25.56
CA ASP A 330 18.52 15.78 -26.26
C ASP A 330 19.15 14.66 -27.07
N GLU A 331 19.48 13.54 -26.42
CA GLU A 331 20.18 12.41 -27.04
C GLU A 331 19.25 11.42 -27.74
N GLN A 332 17.96 11.37 -27.34
CA GLN A 332 16.95 10.44 -27.86
C GLN A 332 17.41 8.96 -27.76
N THR A 333 18.19 8.63 -26.73
CA THR A 333 18.71 7.28 -26.49
C THR A 333 17.80 6.46 -25.59
N ALA A 334 16.85 7.09 -24.89
CA ALA A 334 15.85 6.45 -24.06
C ALA A 334 14.43 6.90 -24.46
N ALA A 335 13.45 6.04 -24.24
CA ALA A 335 12.04 6.36 -24.45
C ALA A 335 11.41 6.99 -23.19
N SER A 336 11.95 6.68 -22.02
CA SER A 336 11.54 7.23 -20.71
C SER A 336 12.64 7.04 -19.69
N VAL A 337 12.59 7.84 -18.65
CA VAL A 337 13.42 7.70 -17.44
C VAL A 337 12.50 7.69 -16.22
#